data_d0860d396f3e2fdb66a6d2bcab5d4aa0
#
_entry.id   d0860d396f3e2fdb66a6d2bcab5d4aa0
#
_cell.length_a   1.000
_cell.length_b   1.000
_cell.length_c   1.000
_cell.angle_alpha   90.00
_cell.angle_beta   90.00
_cell.angle_gamma   90.00
#
_symmetry.space_group_name_H-M   'P 1'
#
loop_
_entity.id
_entity.type
_entity.pdbx_description
1 polymer ?
#
loop_
_entity_poly.entity_id
_entity_poly.type
_entity_poly.pdbx_seq_one_letter_code
_entity_poly.pdbx_strand_id
1 'polypeptide(L)'
;MTIAEAISKVDALKPNTYTPEDKIEWLSNLDARVKSQIIDAHECTDPIFFYGYDSDQDTELLVPAPYDEMYLRWLEAMIDYHNSDDDRYNNAIILFNNAYEGYKKHYTRTHMPISKGKQFIF
;
A
#
# COMPACT_ATOMS: atom_id res chain seq x y z
N MET A 1 4.14 -9.42 4.53
CA MET A 1 4.88 -8.47 5.39
C MET A 1 3.97 -7.96 6.49
N THR A 2 4.44 -7.99 7.73
CA THR A 2 3.69 -7.42 8.85
C THR A 2 4.00 -5.92 8.98
N ILE A 3 3.17 -5.23 9.75
CA ILE A 3 3.40 -3.81 10.06
C ILE A 3 4.78 -3.63 10.72
N ALA A 4 5.12 -4.50 11.67
CA ALA A 4 6.42 -4.42 12.35
C ALA A 4 7.58 -4.57 11.38
N GLU A 5 7.48 -5.48 10.44
CA GLU A 5 8.51 -5.67 9.43
C GLU A 5 8.66 -4.45 8.53
N ALA A 6 7.56 -3.86 8.10
CA ALA A 6 7.59 -2.67 7.25
C ALA A 6 8.25 -1.49 7.98
N ILE A 7 7.87 -1.25 9.22
CA ILE A 7 8.42 -0.16 10.03
C ILE A 7 9.92 -0.39 10.27
N SER A 8 10.30 -1.60 10.66
CA SER A 8 11.69 -1.94 10.92
C SER A 8 12.56 -1.75 9.68
N LYS A 9 12.08 -2.19 8.52
CA LYS A 9 12.85 -2.07 7.28
C LYS A 9 13.01 -0.62 6.84
N VAL A 10 11.96 0.18 6.93
CA VAL A 10 12.07 1.59 6.52
C VAL A 10 12.95 2.37 7.47
N ASP A 11 12.90 2.08 8.76
CA ASP A 11 13.76 2.76 9.74
C ASP A 11 15.23 2.45 9.52
N ALA A 12 15.55 1.23 9.06
CA ALA A 12 16.91 0.88 8.71
C ALA A 12 17.38 1.56 7.42
N LEU A 13 16.47 1.72 6.45
CA LEU A 13 16.83 2.33 5.16
C LEU A 13 16.87 3.85 5.22
N LYS A 14 16.00 4.46 6.02
CA LYS A 14 15.87 5.91 6.09
C LYS A 14 15.61 6.31 7.55
N PRO A 15 16.66 6.62 8.32
CA PRO A 15 16.47 7.05 9.70
C PRO A 15 15.57 8.28 9.80
N ASN A 16 14.67 8.25 10.77
CA ASN A 16 13.68 9.29 10.96
C ASN A 16 13.24 9.34 12.43
N THR A 17 12.49 10.39 12.78
CA THR A 17 12.02 10.57 14.16
C THR A 17 10.50 10.38 14.29
N TYR A 18 9.84 9.91 13.24
CA TYR A 18 8.40 9.69 13.29
C TYR A 18 8.06 8.45 14.11
N THR A 19 6.91 8.52 14.79
CA THR A 19 6.53 7.44 15.72
C THR A 19 5.98 6.23 14.95
N PRO A 20 5.97 5.05 15.58
CA PRO A 20 5.29 3.90 14.98
C PRO A 20 3.81 4.17 14.69
N GLU A 21 3.14 4.96 15.53
CA GLU A 21 1.74 5.31 15.33
C GLU A 21 1.53 6.10 14.04
N ASP A 22 2.43 7.04 13.74
CA ASP A 22 2.38 7.78 12.48
C ASP A 22 2.51 6.84 11.28
N LYS A 23 3.43 5.91 11.35
CA LYS A 23 3.67 4.95 10.27
C LYS A 23 2.51 3.99 10.10
N ILE A 24 1.89 3.56 11.19
CA ILE A 24 0.69 2.72 11.13
C ILE A 24 -0.45 3.47 10.44
N GLU A 25 -0.62 4.75 10.74
CA GLU A 25 -1.63 5.57 10.07
C GLU A 25 -1.36 5.67 8.57
N TRP A 26 -0.11 5.89 8.17
CA TRP A 26 0.25 5.95 6.76
C TRP A 26 -0.01 4.61 6.06
N LEU A 27 0.30 3.50 6.70
CA LEU A 27 0.02 2.17 6.16
C LEU A 27 -1.49 1.91 6.08
N SER A 28 -2.25 2.37 7.06
CA SER A 28 -3.71 2.25 7.04
C SER A 28 -4.30 2.99 5.85
N ASN A 29 -3.82 4.19 5.60
CA ASN A 29 -4.29 5.00 4.47
C ASN A 29 -3.98 4.33 3.14
N LEU A 30 -2.79 3.74 3.00
CA LEU A 30 -2.42 3.05 1.78
C LEU A 30 -3.29 1.81 1.56
N ASP A 31 -3.47 0.98 2.57
CA ASP A 31 -4.26 -0.25 2.40
C ASP A 31 -5.75 0.04 2.22
N ALA A 32 -6.26 1.13 2.77
CA ALA A 32 -7.62 1.58 2.45
C ALA A 32 -7.73 1.93 0.95
N ARG A 33 -6.71 2.55 0.40
CA ARG A 33 -6.64 2.86 -1.02
C ARG A 33 -6.52 1.59 -1.88
N VAL A 34 -5.68 0.65 -1.47
CA VAL A 34 -5.54 -0.64 -2.15
C VAL A 34 -6.89 -1.35 -2.19
N LYS A 35 -7.59 -1.39 -1.06
CA LYS A 35 -8.90 -2.03 -1.00
C LYS A 35 -9.88 -1.37 -1.94
N SER A 36 -10.01 -0.04 -1.91
CA SER A 36 -11.01 0.64 -2.72
C SER A 36 -10.69 0.66 -4.20
N GLN A 37 -9.42 0.77 -4.57
CA GLN A 37 -9.03 0.93 -5.97
C GLN A 37 -8.70 -0.38 -6.67
N ILE A 38 -8.30 -1.40 -5.93
CA ILE A 38 -7.85 -2.66 -6.51
C ILE A 38 -8.77 -3.80 -6.09
N ILE A 39 -8.88 -4.07 -4.81
CA ILE A 39 -9.59 -5.26 -4.35
C ILE A 39 -11.10 -5.15 -4.63
N ASP A 40 -11.72 -4.04 -4.28
CA ASP A 40 -13.16 -3.86 -4.49
C ASP A 40 -13.54 -3.71 -5.95
N ALA A 41 -12.58 -3.41 -6.82
CA ALA A 41 -12.83 -3.29 -8.25
C ALA A 41 -12.82 -4.64 -8.97
N HIS A 42 -12.48 -5.73 -8.27
CA HIS A 42 -12.39 -7.06 -8.84
C HIS A 42 -13.23 -8.05 -8.05
N GLU A 43 -13.62 -9.15 -8.69
CA GLU A 43 -14.37 -10.20 -8.02
C GLU A 43 -13.50 -10.84 -6.94
N CYS A 44 -14.12 -11.11 -5.79
CA CYS A 44 -13.44 -11.70 -4.66
C CYS A 44 -14.36 -12.76 -4.05
N THR A 45 -13.80 -13.94 -3.75
CA THR A 45 -14.57 -15.02 -3.18
C THR A 45 -15.04 -14.68 -1.77
N ASP A 46 -14.13 -14.10 -0.99
CA ASP A 46 -14.44 -13.71 0.39
C ASP A 46 -14.34 -12.20 0.51
N PRO A 47 -15.39 -11.53 0.98
CA PRO A 47 -15.32 -10.08 1.18
C PRO A 47 -14.23 -9.73 2.20
N ILE A 48 -13.46 -8.69 1.89
CA ILE A 48 -12.44 -8.18 2.78
C ILE A 48 -12.98 -6.88 3.39
N PHE A 49 -13.05 -6.84 4.72
CA PHE A 49 -13.46 -5.65 5.43
C PHE A 49 -12.23 -5.02 6.07
N PHE A 50 -11.96 -3.78 5.74
CA PHE A 50 -10.79 -3.09 6.25
C PHE A 50 -11.19 -1.69 6.72
N TYR A 51 -10.94 -1.43 8.00
CA TYR A 51 -11.29 -0.15 8.62
C TYR A 51 -10.04 0.59 9.13
N GLY A 52 -8.87 0.06 8.86
CA GLY A 52 -7.61 0.61 9.32
C GLY A 52 -6.91 -0.36 10.25
N TYR A 53 -5.65 -0.05 10.55
CA TYR A 53 -4.85 -0.85 11.46
C TYR A 53 -4.88 -0.23 12.85
N ASP A 54 -4.85 -1.08 13.87
CA ASP A 54 -4.69 -0.64 15.25
C ASP A 54 -3.21 -0.68 15.63
N SER A 55 -2.91 -0.73 16.91
CA SER A 55 -1.53 -0.73 17.38
C SER A 55 -0.86 -2.10 17.32
N ASP A 56 -1.54 -3.14 16.86
CA ASP A 56 -0.97 -4.49 16.77
C ASP A 56 -0.06 -4.57 15.55
N GLN A 57 1.24 -4.50 15.78
CA GLN A 57 2.23 -4.50 14.72
C GLN A 57 2.49 -5.89 14.12
N ASP A 58 1.91 -6.94 14.67
CA ASP A 58 2.00 -8.28 14.09
C ASP A 58 0.96 -8.52 13.01
N THR A 59 0.09 -7.55 12.75
CA THR A 59 -0.93 -7.65 11.71
C THR A 59 -0.29 -7.69 10.32
N GLU A 60 -0.75 -8.60 9.47
CA GLU A 60 -0.30 -8.69 8.08
C GLU A 60 -0.91 -7.58 7.23
N LEU A 61 -0.10 -6.99 6.37
CA LEU A 61 -0.58 -6.02 5.40
C LEU A 61 -1.28 -6.73 4.23
N LEU A 62 -2.14 -6.01 3.51
CA LEU A 62 -3.00 -6.61 2.48
C LEU A 62 -2.25 -7.15 1.27
N VAL A 63 -1.20 -6.48 0.85
CA VAL A 63 -0.48 -6.85 -0.38
C VAL A 63 0.54 -7.93 -0.08
N PRO A 64 0.48 -9.09 -0.78
CA PRO A 64 1.41 -10.18 -0.54
C PRO A 64 2.74 -9.98 -1.27
N ALA A 65 3.74 -10.75 -0.86
CA ALA A 65 5.00 -10.80 -1.58
C ALA A 65 4.77 -11.36 -2.99
N PRO A 66 5.51 -10.94 -4.00
CA PRO A 66 6.66 -10.04 -3.94
C PRO A 66 6.28 -8.57 -4.09
N TYR A 67 5.01 -8.23 -4.06
CA TYR A 67 4.54 -6.87 -4.30
C TYR A 67 4.51 -6.01 -3.05
N ASP A 68 4.82 -6.56 -1.89
CA ASP A 68 4.77 -5.86 -0.62
C ASP A 68 5.88 -4.81 -0.45
N GLU A 69 6.87 -4.77 -1.35
CA GLU A 69 7.88 -3.71 -1.33
C GLU A 69 7.26 -2.32 -1.47
N MET A 70 6.09 -2.21 -2.06
CA MET A 70 5.42 -0.92 -2.20
C MET A 70 5.18 -0.22 -0.86
N TYR A 71 5.05 -0.99 0.23
CA TYR A 71 4.90 -0.40 1.57
C TYR A 71 6.13 0.37 1.99
N LEU A 72 7.31 -0.16 1.67
CA LEU A 72 8.56 0.54 1.98
C LEU A 72 8.68 1.82 1.18
N ARG A 73 8.32 1.77 -0.09
CA ARG A 73 8.36 2.96 -0.97
C ARG A 73 7.37 4.02 -0.49
N TRP A 74 6.19 3.58 -0.03
CA TRP A 74 5.20 4.49 0.52
C TRP A 74 5.69 5.16 1.80
N LEU A 75 6.25 4.38 2.73
CA LEU A 75 6.77 4.93 3.97
C LEU A 75 7.94 5.89 3.73
N GLU A 76 8.84 5.56 2.81
CA GLU A 76 9.91 6.47 2.41
C GLU A 76 9.36 7.78 1.87
N ALA A 77 8.35 7.71 1.00
CA ALA A 77 7.73 8.90 0.42
C ALA A 77 7.06 9.74 1.51
N MET A 78 6.38 9.12 2.46
CA MET A 78 5.71 9.84 3.53
C MET A 78 6.72 10.52 4.46
N ILE A 79 7.83 9.88 4.76
CA ILE A 79 8.90 10.47 5.56
C ILE A 79 9.44 11.72 4.86
N ASP A 80 9.73 11.61 3.56
CA ASP A 80 10.25 12.74 2.79
C ASP A 80 9.23 13.87 2.67
N TYR A 81 7.96 13.52 2.48
CA TYR A 81 6.89 14.50 2.42
C TYR A 81 6.79 15.31 3.71
N HIS A 82 6.77 14.63 4.85
CA HIS A 82 6.65 15.30 6.16
C HIS A 82 7.92 16.03 6.55
N ASN A 83 9.07 15.64 5.99
CA ASN A 83 10.32 16.38 6.17
C ASN A 83 10.43 17.58 5.23
N SER A 84 9.45 17.78 4.36
CA SER A 84 9.45 18.84 3.34
C SER A 84 10.64 18.74 2.37
N ASP A 85 11.10 17.53 2.10
CA ASP A 85 12.17 17.26 1.16
C ASP A 85 11.56 16.93 -0.20
N ASP A 86 11.29 17.96 -0.98
CA ASP A 86 10.54 17.81 -2.23
C ASP A 86 11.26 16.93 -3.26
N ASP A 87 12.58 17.07 -3.38
CA ASP A 87 13.33 16.28 -4.34
C ASP A 87 13.30 14.79 -4.02
N ARG A 88 13.53 14.45 -2.75
CA ARG A 88 13.49 13.05 -2.32
C ARG A 88 12.08 12.50 -2.38
N TYR A 89 11.09 13.31 -2.01
CA TYR A 89 9.70 12.89 -2.11
C TYR A 89 9.33 12.56 -3.56
N ASN A 90 9.70 13.41 -4.51
CA ASN A 90 9.39 13.18 -5.92
C ASN A 90 10.00 11.86 -6.41
N ASN A 91 11.23 11.56 -6.02
CA ASN A 91 11.87 10.30 -6.39
C ASN A 91 11.18 9.11 -5.73
N ALA A 92 10.88 9.21 -4.44
CA ALA A 92 10.25 8.12 -3.69
C ALA A 92 8.85 7.83 -4.21
N ILE A 93 8.07 8.86 -4.53
CA ILE A 93 6.70 8.67 -5.01
C ILE A 93 6.67 8.04 -6.39
N ILE A 94 7.65 8.31 -7.24
CA ILE A 94 7.77 7.64 -8.54
C ILE A 94 8.00 6.13 -8.35
N LEU A 95 8.90 5.77 -7.45
CA LEU A 95 9.16 4.36 -7.13
C LEU A 95 7.93 3.70 -6.55
N PHE A 96 7.22 4.39 -5.67
CA PHE A 96 5.96 3.88 -5.13
C PHE A 96 4.93 3.66 -6.23
N ASN A 97 4.74 4.66 -7.10
CA ASN A 97 3.75 4.55 -8.17
C ASN A 97 4.05 3.37 -9.09
N ASN A 98 5.32 3.14 -9.40
CA ASN A 98 5.71 1.99 -10.22
C ASN A 98 5.36 0.67 -9.53
N ALA A 99 5.64 0.55 -8.24
CA ALA A 99 5.33 -0.66 -7.48
C ALA A 99 3.82 -0.86 -7.35
N TYR A 100 3.07 0.22 -7.12
CA TYR A 100 1.61 0.18 -7.00
C TYR A 100 0.96 -0.28 -8.30
N GLU A 101 1.37 0.30 -9.42
CA GLU A 101 0.85 -0.08 -10.73
C GLU A 101 1.24 -1.51 -11.09
N GLY A 102 2.41 -1.97 -10.69
CA GLY A 102 2.83 -3.35 -10.89
C GLY A 102 1.91 -4.33 -10.18
N TYR A 103 1.56 -4.05 -8.93
CA TYR A 103 0.62 -4.88 -8.20
C TYR A 103 -0.78 -4.80 -8.79
N LYS A 104 -1.23 -3.62 -9.16
CA LYS A 104 -2.54 -3.43 -9.77
C LYS A 104 -2.69 -4.24 -11.04
N LYS A 105 -1.67 -4.24 -11.89
CA LYS A 105 -1.66 -5.05 -13.12
C LYS A 105 -1.69 -6.53 -12.81
N HIS A 106 -0.91 -6.97 -11.82
CA HIS A 106 -0.91 -8.37 -11.40
C HIS A 106 -2.29 -8.78 -10.91
N TYR A 107 -2.91 -7.98 -10.07
CA TYR A 107 -4.23 -8.27 -9.52
C TYR A 107 -5.28 -8.34 -10.64
N THR A 108 -5.19 -7.45 -11.60
CA THR A 108 -6.10 -7.43 -12.76
C THR A 108 -5.96 -8.71 -13.59
N ARG A 109 -4.73 -9.23 -13.75
CA ARG A 109 -4.50 -10.46 -14.51
C ARG A 109 -4.99 -11.71 -13.78
N THR A 110 -5.03 -11.68 -12.45
CA THR A 110 -5.37 -12.87 -11.66
C THR A 110 -6.79 -12.84 -11.10
N HIS A 111 -7.50 -11.73 -11.22
CA HIS A 111 -8.87 -11.57 -10.73
C HIS A 111 -9.74 -10.95 -11.79
N MET A 112 -10.98 -11.39 -11.89
CA MET A 112 -11.92 -10.82 -12.84
C MET A 112 -12.38 -9.43 -12.38
N PRO A 113 -12.38 -8.43 -13.26
CA PRO A 113 -12.99 -7.13 -12.92
C PRO A 113 -14.48 -7.31 -12.65
N ILE A 114 -15.04 -6.41 -11.85
CA ILE A 114 -16.48 -6.40 -11.63
C ILE A 114 -17.16 -6.10 -12.95
N SER A 115 -18.11 -6.96 -13.32
CA SER A 115 -18.63 -6.98 -14.68
C SER A 115 -19.61 -5.89 -15.01
N LYS A 116 -20.08 -5.13 -14.04
CA LYS A 116 -21.08 -4.12 -14.37
C LYS A 116 -20.63 -3.17 -15.45
N GLY A 117 -19.36 -2.92 -15.53
CA GLY A 117 -18.85 -2.05 -16.54
C GLY A 117 -18.78 -2.66 -17.90
N LYS A 118 -18.96 -3.96 -17.99
CA LYS A 118 -18.85 -4.59 -19.28
C LYS A 118 -20.14 -4.84 -19.91
N GLN A 119 -21.17 -4.46 -19.24
CA GLN A 119 -22.43 -4.72 -19.81
C GLN A 119 -22.65 -4.03 -21.07
N PHE A 120 -21.85 -3.11 -21.30
CA PHE A 120 -21.99 -2.44 -22.48
C PHE A 120 -21.23 -3.12 -23.48
N ILE A 121 -20.77 -4.03 -23.15
CA ILE A 121 -20.12 -4.64 -24.04
C ILE A 121 -20.66 -5.20 -25.00
N PHE A 122 -20.90 -5.01 -24.96
CA PHE A 122 -21.14 -5.42 -25.67
C PHE A 122 -21.50 -5.15 -26.10
#